data_6b12eccf96a6a16b1a27a27033b36247
#
_entry.id   6b12eccf96a6a16b1a27a27033b36247
#
_cell.length_a   1.000
_cell.length_b   1.000
_cell.length_c   1.000
_cell.angle_alpha   90.00
_cell.angle_beta   90.00
_cell.angle_gamma   90.00
#
_symmetry.space_group_name_H-M   'P 1'
#
loop_
_entity.id
_entity.type
_entity.pdbx_description
1 polymer ?
#
loop_
_entity_poly.entity_id
_entity_poly.type
_entity_poly.pdbx_seq_one_letter_code
_entity_poly.pdbx_strand_id
1 'polypeptide(L)'
;MTNYIKDVNIDRIKQWPEKFGFEQIRFKKYEPDTDEFKTHVDVTDYNSARRFLVFFMYLNNNDKGETTFPDYDVSVKPETGKVLVFPPLWTYKHTGEKPTIKPKYIIGSYLHYV
;
A
#
# COMPACT_ATOMS: atom_id res chain seq x y z
N MET A 1 -0.28 4.72 -12.15
CA MET A 1 1.14 4.30 -12.18
C MET A 1 2.04 5.31 -12.88
N THR A 2 1.66 5.79 -14.06
CA THR A 2 2.44 6.81 -14.80
C THR A 2 2.67 8.08 -13.97
N ASN A 3 1.66 8.54 -13.21
CA ASN A 3 1.81 9.72 -12.35
C ASN A 3 2.81 9.48 -11.22
N TYR A 4 2.80 8.29 -10.63
CA TYR A 4 3.78 7.94 -9.60
C TYR A 4 5.21 8.00 -10.13
N ILE A 5 5.45 7.45 -11.33
CA ILE A 5 6.78 7.47 -11.95
C ILE A 5 7.25 8.90 -12.17
N LYS A 6 6.36 9.79 -12.59
CA LYS A 6 6.67 11.21 -12.75
C LYS A 6 6.98 11.90 -11.41
N ASP A 7 6.21 11.59 -10.38
CA ASP A 7 6.33 12.24 -9.06
C ASP A 7 7.64 11.88 -8.36
N VAL A 8 8.16 10.65 -8.56
CA VAL A 8 9.41 10.24 -7.90
C VAL A 8 10.67 10.73 -8.59
N ASN A 9 10.56 11.31 -9.76
CA ASN A 9 11.65 11.91 -10.54
C ASN A 9 11.80 11.22 -11.90
N ILE A 10 11.70 12.02 -12.93
CA ILE A 10 11.75 11.55 -14.32
C ILE A 10 13.05 10.82 -14.65
N ASP A 11 14.17 11.22 -14.08
CA ASP A 11 15.47 10.58 -14.35
C ASP A 11 15.52 9.14 -13.83
N ARG A 12 14.69 8.81 -12.85
CA ARG A 12 14.57 7.47 -12.32
C ARG A 12 13.82 6.51 -13.21
N ILE A 13 13.18 6.99 -14.25
CA ILE A 13 12.53 6.14 -15.26
C ILE A 13 13.52 5.13 -15.83
N LYS A 14 14.78 5.50 -15.97
CA LYS A 14 15.85 4.60 -16.42
C LYS A 14 16.07 3.41 -15.48
N GLN A 15 15.67 3.54 -14.24
CA GLN A 15 15.79 2.50 -13.22
C GLN A 15 14.49 1.69 -13.04
N TRP A 16 13.43 2.10 -13.71
CA TRP A 16 12.17 1.37 -13.72
C TRP A 16 12.32 0.11 -14.57
N PRO A 17 11.87 -1.06 -14.11
CA PRO A 17 12.01 -2.29 -14.86
C PRO A 17 11.24 -2.23 -16.19
N GLU A 18 11.86 -2.69 -17.24
CA GLU A 18 11.22 -2.76 -18.56
C GLU A 18 10.04 -3.73 -18.57
N LYS A 19 10.15 -4.79 -17.77
CA LYS A 19 9.12 -5.82 -17.66
C LYS A 19 8.72 -5.97 -16.22
N PHE A 20 7.43 -5.98 -15.97
CA PHE A 20 6.87 -6.24 -14.65
C PHE A 20 5.51 -6.90 -14.77
N GLY A 21 5.07 -7.57 -13.71
CA GLY A 21 3.77 -8.19 -13.65
C GLY A 21 2.99 -7.68 -12.44
N PHE A 22 1.68 -7.86 -12.48
CA PHE A 22 0.81 -7.60 -11.36
C PHE A 22 0.51 -8.93 -10.65
N GLU A 23 0.48 -8.91 -9.33
CA GLU A 23 -0.06 -10.01 -8.56
C GLU A 23 -1.60 -9.96 -8.60
N GLN A 24 -2.23 -11.00 -8.12
CA GLN A 24 -3.68 -11.06 -8.02
C GLN A 24 -4.20 -9.89 -7.20
N ILE A 25 -5.22 -9.22 -7.70
CA ILE A 25 -5.89 -8.16 -6.97
C ILE A 25 -6.60 -8.76 -5.76
N ARG A 26 -6.43 -8.12 -4.60
CA ARG A 26 -7.05 -8.53 -3.35
C ARG A 26 -7.99 -7.47 -2.86
N PHE A 27 -9.16 -7.92 -2.43
CA PHE A 27 -10.14 -7.10 -1.73
C PHE A 27 -10.05 -7.41 -0.24
N LYS A 28 -9.98 -6.38 0.60
CA LYS A 28 -9.90 -6.54 2.05
C LYS A 28 -10.97 -5.72 2.74
N LYS A 29 -11.60 -6.32 3.74
CA LYS A 29 -12.55 -5.68 4.63
C LYS A 29 -11.98 -5.68 6.04
N TYR A 30 -12.01 -4.52 6.70
CA TYR A 30 -11.62 -4.37 8.11
C TYR A 30 -12.86 -4.00 8.91
N GLU A 31 -13.25 -4.88 9.83
CA GLU A 31 -14.38 -4.63 10.71
C GLU A 31 -14.02 -3.55 11.74
N PRO A 32 -15.00 -2.69 12.13
CA PRO A 32 -14.74 -1.66 13.12
C PRO A 32 -14.30 -2.24 14.46
N ASP A 33 -13.36 -1.56 15.10
CA ASP A 33 -12.86 -1.84 16.46
C ASP A 33 -12.18 -3.21 16.64
N THR A 34 -12.17 -4.06 15.64
CA THR A 34 -11.61 -5.42 15.74
C THR A 34 -10.46 -5.67 14.79
N ASP A 35 -10.61 -5.30 13.52
CA ASP A 35 -9.63 -5.66 12.51
C ASP A 35 -8.59 -4.57 12.30
N GLU A 36 -7.34 -4.96 12.42
CA GLU A 36 -6.19 -4.13 12.12
C GLU A 36 -5.12 -4.98 11.43
N PHE A 37 -4.26 -4.34 10.68
CA PHE A 37 -3.05 -4.96 10.21
C PHE A 37 -1.89 -4.33 10.98
N LYS A 38 -1.35 -5.07 11.95
CA LYS A 38 -0.25 -4.58 12.80
C LYS A 38 0.95 -4.17 11.96
N THR A 39 1.83 -3.36 12.53
CA THR A 39 3.04 -2.88 11.85
C THR A 39 3.77 -4.04 11.19
N HIS A 40 3.99 -3.93 9.89
CA HIS A 40 4.55 -4.99 9.08
C HIS A 40 5.24 -4.43 7.83
N VAL A 41 5.91 -5.33 7.12
CA VAL A 41 6.42 -5.11 5.77
C VAL A 41 5.89 -6.22 4.87
N ASP A 42 5.84 -5.97 3.57
CA ASP A 42 5.26 -6.93 2.62
C ASP A 42 6.31 -7.79 1.92
N VAL A 43 7.59 -7.43 2.05
CA VAL A 43 8.71 -8.20 1.54
C VAL A 43 9.49 -8.75 2.72
N THR A 44 9.38 -10.07 2.95
CA THR A 44 9.94 -10.74 4.13
C THR A 44 10.78 -11.97 3.81
N ASP A 45 10.74 -12.46 2.58
CA ASP A 45 11.40 -13.71 2.20
C ASP A 45 11.78 -13.71 0.71
N TYR A 46 12.37 -14.82 0.27
CA TYR A 46 12.81 -14.98 -1.11
C TYR A 46 11.66 -14.85 -2.11
N ASN A 47 10.53 -15.45 -1.82
CA ASN A 47 9.38 -15.44 -2.74
C ASN A 47 8.77 -14.04 -2.89
N SER A 48 8.67 -13.29 -1.80
CA SER A 48 8.12 -11.93 -1.82
C SER A 48 9.14 -10.88 -2.29
N ALA A 49 10.44 -11.23 -2.34
CA ALA A 49 11.51 -10.30 -2.70
C ALA A 49 11.39 -9.71 -4.10
N ARG A 50 10.65 -10.34 -5.00
CA ARG A 50 10.39 -9.83 -6.35
C ARG A 50 9.39 -8.66 -6.39
N ARG A 51 8.67 -8.41 -5.29
CA ARG A 51 7.76 -7.26 -5.17
C ARG A 51 8.58 -5.99 -5.04
N PHE A 52 8.35 -5.02 -5.92
CA PHE A 52 9.06 -3.74 -5.83
C PHE A 52 8.13 -2.57 -5.58
N LEU A 53 6.82 -2.74 -5.75
CA LEU A 53 5.85 -1.69 -5.48
C LEU A 53 4.54 -2.29 -5.00
N VAL A 54 3.96 -1.68 -3.98
CA VAL A 54 2.60 -1.97 -3.54
C VAL A 54 1.71 -0.80 -3.90
N PHE A 55 0.48 -1.08 -4.27
CA PHE A 55 -0.54 -0.06 -4.43
C PHE A 55 -1.87 -0.57 -3.91
N PHE A 56 -2.63 0.31 -3.29
CA PHE A 56 -4.01 0.01 -2.95
C PHE A 56 -4.85 1.27 -2.91
N MET A 57 -6.15 1.08 -3.05
CA MET A 57 -7.13 2.16 -3.07
C MET A 57 -8.13 1.95 -1.95
N TYR A 58 -8.42 3.03 -1.22
CA TYR A 58 -9.56 3.05 -0.29
C TYR A 58 -10.87 3.12 -1.07
N LEU A 59 -11.81 2.27 -0.70
CA LEU A 59 -13.11 2.20 -1.38
C LEU A 59 -14.20 2.98 -0.67
N ASN A 60 -13.95 3.43 0.56
CA ASN A 60 -14.88 4.25 1.31
C ASN A 60 -14.16 5.20 2.26
N ASN A 61 -14.90 6.18 2.76
CA ASN A 61 -14.38 7.14 3.74
C ASN A 61 -14.47 6.57 5.15
N ASN A 62 -13.48 6.87 5.98
CA ASN A 62 -13.49 6.57 7.41
C ASN A 62 -12.80 7.68 8.19
N ASP A 63 -13.28 7.95 9.39
CA ASP A 63 -12.63 8.92 10.28
C ASP A 63 -11.37 8.34 10.91
N LYS A 64 -11.34 7.04 11.10
CA LYS A 64 -10.20 6.27 11.61
C LYS A 64 -9.85 5.17 10.61
N GLY A 65 -8.84 4.38 10.94
CA GLY A 65 -8.40 3.31 10.05
C GLY A 65 -7.29 3.75 9.11
N GLU A 66 -6.51 4.75 9.51
CA GLU A 66 -5.40 5.28 8.72
C GLU A 66 -4.37 4.19 8.41
N THR A 67 -3.66 4.37 7.31
CA THR A 67 -2.41 3.68 7.07
C THR A 67 -1.29 4.56 7.58
N THR A 68 -0.51 4.07 8.55
CA THR A 68 0.53 4.85 9.20
C THR A 68 1.91 4.29 8.89
N PHE A 69 2.86 5.20 8.70
CA PHE A 69 4.27 4.87 8.43
C PHE A 69 5.09 5.44 9.60
N PRO A 70 5.35 4.63 10.65
CA PRO A 70 5.93 5.17 11.89
C PRO A 70 7.32 5.78 11.73
N ASP A 71 8.14 5.27 10.80
CA ASP A 71 9.48 5.81 10.59
C ASP A 71 9.48 7.19 9.94
N TYR A 72 8.39 7.60 9.33
CA TYR A 72 8.27 8.86 8.61
C TYR A 72 7.26 9.81 9.24
N ASP A 73 6.60 9.41 10.32
CA ASP A 73 5.53 10.18 10.95
C ASP A 73 4.45 10.59 9.94
N VAL A 74 4.09 9.66 9.06
CA VAL A 74 3.07 9.87 8.03
C VAL A 74 1.87 9.00 8.33
N SER A 75 0.69 9.61 8.24
CA SER A 75 -0.58 8.94 8.44
C SER A 75 -1.53 9.32 7.32
N VAL A 76 -2.11 8.33 6.65
CA VAL A 76 -3.00 8.53 5.51
C VAL A 76 -4.41 8.11 5.86
N LYS A 77 -5.33 9.08 5.82
CA LYS A 77 -6.73 8.86 6.16
C LYS A 77 -7.46 8.18 5.00
N PRO A 78 -8.31 7.18 5.28
CA PRO A 78 -9.12 6.55 4.23
C PRO A 78 -10.11 7.53 3.63
N GLU A 79 -10.00 7.73 2.33
CA GLU A 79 -10.93 8.53 1.53
C GLU A 79 -11.23 7.79 0.23
N THR A 80 -12.49 7.74 -0.16
CA THR A 80 -12.93 7.04 -1.38
C THR A 80 -12.10 7.44 -2.59
N GLY A 81 -11.50 6.46 -3.25
CA GLY A 81 -10.71 6.68 -4.45
C GLY A 81 -9.26 7.10 -4.23
N LYS A 82 -8.86 7.34 -2.97
CA LYS A 82 -7.46 7.65 -2.67
C LYS A 82 -6.60 6.41 -2.86
N VAL A 83 -5.51 6.56 -3.61
CA VAL A 83 -4.56 5.48 -3.88
C VAL A 83 -3.25 5.75 -3.17
N LEU A 84 -2.75 4.74 -2.45
CA LEU A 84 -1.41 4.74 -1.89
C LEU A 84 -0.49 3.89 -2.75
N VAL A 85 0.71 4.39 -2.99
CA VAL A 85 1.74 3.68 -3.75
C VAL A 85 3.06 3.85 -3.01
N PHE A 86 3.71 2.75 -2.67
CA PHE A 86 4.99 2.79 -1.97
C PHE A 86 5.76 1.48 -2.14
N PRO A 87 7.10 1.50 -1.97
CA PRO A 87 7.88 0.26 -1.96
C PRO A 87 7.52 -0.60 -0.74
N PRO A 88 7.30 -1.92 -0.90
CA PRO A 88 6.86 -2.79 0.19
C PRO A 88 7.99 -3.32 1.07
N LEU A 89 9.07 -2.59 1.21
CA LEU A 89 10.31 -3.02 1.84
C LEU A 89 10.35 -2.65 3.33
N TRP A 90 11.35 -3.18 4.04
CA TRP A 90 11.58 -2.90 5.46
C TRP A 90 11.76 -1.41 5.78
N THR A 91 12.17 -0.62 4.79
CA THR A 91 12.29 0.85 4.91
C THR A 91 10.94 1.56 4.96
N TYR A 92 9.85 0.87 4.66
CA TYR A 92 8.48 1.43 4.64
C TYR A 92 7.52 0.53 5.42
N LYS A 93 7.90 0.15 6.63
CA LYS A 93 6.97 -0.58 7.49
C LYS A 93 5.75 0.29 7.77
N HIS A 94 4.60 -0.32 7.86
CA HIS A 94 3.34 0.40 8.00
C HIS A 94 2.32 -0.40 8.80
N THR A 95 1.30 0.31 9.27
CA THR A 95 0.21 -0.25 10.06
C THR A 95 -1.11 0.10 9.38
N GLY A 96 -1.99 -0.88 9.25
CA GLY A 96 -3.38 -0.66 8.90
C GLY A 96 -4.20 -0.51 10.17
N GLU A 97 -4.48 0.73 10.58
CA GLU A 97 -5.20 1.00 11.83
C GLU A 97 -6.65 0.53 11.77
N LYS A 98 -7.25 0.27 12.93
CA LYS A 98 -8.65 -0.13 13.04
C LYS A 98 -9.58 1.01 12.63
N PRO A 99 -10.59 0.77 11.79
CA PRO A 99 -11.70 1.70 11.65
C PRO A 99 -12.58 1.66 12.91
N THR A 100 -13.42 2.66 13.14
CA THR A 100 -14.19 2.75 14.37
C THR A 100 -15.71 2.72 14.18
N ILE A 101 -16.25 3.37 13.15
CA ILE A 101 -17.71 3.51 13.02
C ILE A 101 -18.26 2.53 12.00
N LYS A 102 -17.56 2.35 10.91
CA LYS A 102 -17.99 1.51 9.80
C LYS A 102 -16.80 0.74 9.23
N PRO A 103 -17.04 -0.37 8.51
CA PRO A 103 -15.95 -1.14 7.93
C PRO A 103 -15.11 -0.31 6.97
N LYS A 104 -13.82 -0.63 6.92
CA LYS A 104 -12.89 -0.09 5.93
C LYS A 104 -12.70 -1.11 4.82
N TYR A 105 -12.82 -0.67 3.59
CA TYR A 105 -12.62 -1.50 2.41
C TYR A 105 -11.46 -0.98 1.60
N ILE A 106 -10.56 -1.87 1.22
CA ILE A 106 -9.45 -1.56 0.32
C ILE A 106 -9.34 -2.61 -0.77
N ILE A 107 -8.79 -2.20 -1.91
CA ILE A 107 -8.47 -3.09 -3.02
C ILE A 107 -7.06 -2.76 -3.50
N GLY A 108 -6.26 -3.78 -3.74
CA GLY A 108 -4.88 -3.52 -4.15
C GLY A 108 -4.14 -4.74 -4.65
N SER A 109 -2.89 -4.51 -5.01
CA SER A 109 -1.98 -5.54 -5.50
C SER A 109 -0.53 -5.06 -5.39
N TYR A 110 0.36 -5.86 -5.93
CA TYR A 110 1.79 -5.58 -6.03
C TYR A 110 2.24 -5.62 -7.49
N LEU A 111 3.26 -4.81 -7.80
CA LEU A 111 4.07 -5.01 -8.98
C LEU A 111 5.30 -5.82 -8.59
N HIS A 112 5.65 -6.78 -9.41
CA HIS A 112 6.83 -7.59 -9.19
C HIS A 112 7.67 -7.74 -10.47
N TYR A 113 8.95 -8.04 -10.27
CA TYR A 113 9.83 -8.39 -11.38
C TYR A 113 9.38 -9.71 -12.02
N VAL A 114 9.56 -9.82 -13.30
CA VAL A 114 9.27 -11.05 -14.06
C VAL A 114 10.51 -11.55 -14.77
#